data_1f5827f6011f30064795b8ea1f1e7a1e
#
_entry.id   1f5827f6011f30064795b8ea1f1e7a1e
#
_cell.length_a   1.000
_cell.length_b   1.000
_cell.length_c   1.000
_cell.angle_alpha   90.00
_cell.angle_beta   90.00
_cell.angle_gamma   90.00
#
_symmetry.space_group_name_H-M   'P 1'
#
loop_
_entity.id
_entity.type
_entity.pdbx_description
1 polymer ?
#
loop_
_entity_poly.entity_id
_entity_poly.type
_entity_poly.pdbx_seq_one_letter_code
_entity_poly.pdbx_strand_id
1 'polypeptide(L)'
;VLFRGAYVLERIYFDAPEAFMPRAESFCRVDFAACANASAQRHFGKIMADLLGRYTPDSSSLERIAETAAQWAVDPGTKVAVRIWAVEVLKHCRERVGWVAEAWDDLVETMAHGATPGIECRMRKSWKPGRSDKA
;
A
#
# COMPACT_ATOMS: atom_id res chain seq x y z
N VAL A 1 -4.87 -5.55 21.13
CA VAL A 1 -3.45 -5.83 21.21
C VAL A 1 -2.80 -5.65 19.87
N LEU A 2 -3.34 -6.33 18.86
CA LEU A 2 -2.81 -6.22 17.51
C LEU A 2 -2.85 -4.78 17.02
N PHE A 3 -3.94 -4.10 17.30
CA PHE A 3 -4.11 -2.71 16.89
C PHE A 3 -3.05 -1.82 17.52
N ARG A 4 -2.83 -2.00 18.82
CA ARG A 4 -1.82 -1.19 19.49
C ARG A 4 -0.42 -1.50 18.98
N GLY A 5 -0.16 -2.77 18.71
CA GLY A 5 1.13 -3.15 18.16
C GLY A 5 1.39 -2.50 16.82
N ALA A 6 0.37 -2.44 15.97
CA ALA A 6 0.51 -1.83 14.65
C ALA A 6 0.78 -0.33 14.77
N TYR A 7 0.08 0.34 15.67
CA TYR A 7 0.32 1.77 15.89
C TYR A 7 1.73 2.03 16.37
N VAL A 8 2.20 1.23 17.33
CA VAL A 8 3.55 1.39 17.85
C VAL A 8 4.56 1.12 16.76
N LEU A 9 4.33 0.10 15.94
CA LEU A 9 5.25 -0.21 14.86
C LEU A 9 5.34 0.95 13.87
N GLU A 10 4.21 1.58 13.56
CA GLU A 10 4.23 2.75 12.68
C GLU A 10 5.04 3.88 13.29
N ARG A 11 4.86 4.13 14.59
CA ARG A 11 5.63 5.17 15.25
C ARG A 11 7.12 4.89 15.21
N ILE A 12 7.50 3.64 15.44
CA ILE A 12 8.91 3.26 15.36
C ILE A 12 9.42 3.48 13.94
N TYR A 13 8.64 3.06 12.95
CA TYR A 13 9.08 3.19 11.56
C TYR A 13 9.38 4.65 11.20
N PHE A 14 8.48 5.56 11.55
CA PHE A 14 8.64 6.95 11.14
C PHE A 14 9.56 7.75 12.04
N ASP A 15 9.61 7.43 13.34
CA ASP A 15 10.43 8.20 14.28
C ASP A 15 11.84 7.67 14.40
N ALA A 16 12.05 6.37 14.21
CA ALA A 16 13.35 5.73 14.36
C ALA A 16 13.52 4.65 13.32
N PRO A 17 13.61 5.02 12.03
CA PRO A 17 13.65 4.02 10.96
C PRO A 17 14.77 3.02 11.09
N GLU A 18 15.89 3.41 11.67
CA GLU A 18 16.99 2.47 11.87
C GLU A 18 16.61 1.34 12.82
N ALA A 19 15.65 1.57 13.73
CA ALA A 19 15.18 0.52 14.61
C ALA A 19 14.21 -0.44 13.89
N PHE A 20 13.55 0.04 12.84
CA PHE A 20 12.63 -0.79 12.06
C PHE A 20 13.35 -1.65 11.03
N MET A 21 14.41 -1.11 10.40
CA MET A 21 15.00 -1.75 9.23
C MET A 21 15.43 -3.20 9.44
N PRO A 22 15.88 -3.64 10.62
CA PRO A 22 16.20 -5.06 10.80
C PRO A 22 15.02 -5.99 10.56
N ARG A 23 13.79 -5.50 10.65
CA ARG A 23 12.61 -6.35 10.38
C ARG A 23 11.95 -6.06 9.05
N ALA A 24 12.59 -5.26 8.18
CA ALA A 24 11.99 -4.91 6.90
C ALA A 24 11.73 -6.16 6.05
N GLU A 25 12.66 -7.10 6.03
CA GLU A 25 12.48 -8.30 5.22
C GLU A 25 11.29 -9.12 5.68
N SER A 26 11.20 -9.40 6.98
CA SER A 26 10.08 -10.21 7.47
C SER A 26 8.77 -9.46 7.36
N PHE A 27 8.78 -8.14 7.51
CA PHE A 27 7.59 -7.34 7.33
C PHE A 27 7.06 -7.50 5.90
N CYS A 28 7.95 -7.38 4.92
CA CYS A 28 7.56 -7.53 3.52
C CYS A 28 7.17 -8.96 3.17
N ARG A 29 7.88 -9.94 3.71
CA ARG A 29 7.70 -11.33 3.33
C ARG A 29 6.48 -11.96 4.01
N VAL A 30 6.19 -11.57 5.24
CA VAL A 30 5.18 -12.27 6.04
C VAL A 30 4.15 -11.33 6.63
N ASP A 31 4.59 -10.30 7.36
CA ASP A 31 3.69 -9.59 8.27
C ASP A 31 2.61 -8.82 7.54
N PHE A 32 2.97 -8.17 6.45
CA PHE A 32 2.03 -7.35 5.71
C PHE A 32 0.87 -8.20 5.19
N ALA A 33 1.18 -9.30 4.52
CA ALA A 33 0.15 -10.15 3.92
C ALA A 33 -0.69 -10.88 4.97
N ALA A 34 -0.12 -11.10 6.15
CA ALA A 34 -0.84 -11.81 7.22
C ALA A 34 -1.78 -10.90 8.00
N CYS A 35 -1.74 -9.61 7.75
CA CYS A 35 -2.51 -8.65 8.54
C CYS A 35 -3.98 -8.68 8.15
N ALA A 36 -4.84 -9.17 9.05
CA ALA A 36 -6.26 -9.31 8.79
C ALA A 36 -7.12 -8.30 9.56
N ASN A 37 -6.53 -7.56 10.49
CA ASN A 37 -7.27 -6.61 11.30
C ASN A 37 -7.34 -5.27 10.61
N ALA A 38 -8.55 -4.72 10.44
CA ALA A 38 -8.75 -3.50 9.66
C ALA A 38 -7.97 -2.31 10.21
N SER A 39 -7.91 -2.16 11.54
CA SER A 39 -7.17 -1.07 12.14
C SER A 39 -5.67 -1.22 11.90
N ALA A 40 -5.17 -2.44 12.03
CA ALA A 40 -3.76 -2.71 11.78
C ALA A 40 -3.42 -2.54 10.31
N GLN A 41 -4.34 -2.89 9.41
CA GLN A 41 -4.11 -2.73 7.98
C GLN A 41 -3.83 -1.28 7.60
N ARG A 42 -4.51 -0.34 8.24
CA ARG A 42 -4.27 1.07 7.97
C ARG A 42 -2.83 1.45 8.31
N HIS A 43 -2.34 0.99 9.46
CA HIS A 43 -0.97 1.28 9.86
C HIS A 43 0.04 0.56 8.98
N PHE A 44 -0.22 -0.71 8.69
CA PHE A 44 0.70 -1.50 7.85
C PHE A 44 0.74 -0.97 6.42
N GLY A 45 -0.39 -0.54 5.89
CA GLY A 45 -0.43 0.06 4.56
C GLY A 45 0.40 1.33 4.49
N LYS A 46 0.29 2.15 5.52
CA LYS A 46 1.05 3.40 5.56
C LYS A 46 2.55 3.13 5.63
N ILE A 47 2.96 2.16 6.45
CA ILE A 47 4.36 1.78 6.53
C ILE A 47 4.85 1.27 5.17
N MET A 48 4.10 0.35 4.57
CA MET A 48 4.54 -0.27 3.32
C MET A 48 4.63 0.74 2.19
N ALA A 49 3.67 1.67 2.12
CA ALA A 49 3.70 2.69 1.07
C ALA A 49 4.97 3.53 1.13
N ASP A 50 5.46 3.82 2.33
CA ASP A 50 6.69 4.58 2.46
C ASP A 50 7.91 3.67 2.30
N LEU A 51 7.85 2.47 2.85
CA LEU A 51 8.98 1.55 2.84
C LEU A 51 9.40 1.19 1.42
N LEU A 52 8.44 0.99 0.52
CA LEU A 52 8.76 0.61 -0.85
C LEU A 52 9.50 1.69 -1.62
N GLY A 53 9.51 2.91 -1.12
CA GLY A 53 10.32 3.98 -1.70
C GLY A 53 11.77 3.93 -1.24
N ARG A 54 12.10 3.12 -0.25
CA ARG A 54 13.43 3.06 0.33
C ARG A 54 14.04 1.68 0.34
N TYR A 55 13.23 0.65 0.24
CA TYR A 55 13.67 -0.73 0.40
C TYR A 55 13.08 -1.56 -0.72
N THR A 56 13.88 -2.43 -1.29
CA THR A 56 13.45 -3.28 -2.39
C THR A 56 13.31 -4.71 -1.89
N PRO A 57 12.07 -5.22 -1.69
CA PRO A 57 11.90 -6.61 -1.34
C PRO A 57 12.23 -7.51 -2.53
N ASP A 58 12.41 -8.80 -2.27
CA ASP A 58 12.62 -9.72 -3.37
C ASP A 58 11.33 -9.85 -4.21
N SER A 59 11.47 -10.44 -5.41
CA SER A 59 10.36 -10.51 -6.36
C SER A 59 9.15 -11.22 -5.78
N SER A 60 9.39 -12.31 -5.07
CA SER A 60 8.32 -13.12 -4.51
C SER A 60 7.55 -12.34 -3.45
N SER A 61 8.27 -11.63 -2.59
CA SER A 61 7.63 -10.80 -1.58
C SER A 61 6.86 -9.66 -2.21
N LEU A 62 7.45 -9.02 -3.21
CA LEU A 62 6.79 -7.89 -3.87
C LEU A 62 5.50 -8.33 -4.55
N GLU A 63 5.51 -9.51 -5.18
CA GLU A 63 4.32 -10.05 -5.80
C GLU A 63 3.22 -10.26 -4.76
N ARG A 64 3.58 -10.82 -3.61
CA ARG A 64 2.60 -11.04 -2.54
C ARG A 64 2.08 -9.73 -1.97
N ILE A 65 2.96 -8.75 -1.80
CA ILE A 65 2.53 -7.43 -1.35
C ILE A 65 1.52 -6.84 -2.32
N ALA A 66 1.80 -6.93 -3.61
CA ALA A 66 0.89 -6.38 -4.62
C ALA A 66 -0.46 -7.07 -4.60
N GLU A 67 -0.47 -8.39 -4.49
CA GLU A 67 -1.73 -9.14 -4.44
C GLU A 67 -2.53 -8.77 -3.21
N THR A 68 -1.87 -8.66 -2.07
CA THR A 68 -2.54 -8.29 -0.83
C THR A 68 -3.13 -6.90 -0.92
N ALA A 69 -2.35 -5.94 -1.41
CA ALA A 69 -2.82 -4.56 -1.54
C ALA A 69 -3.98 -4.47 -2.53
N ALA A 70 -3.92 -5.24 -3.62
CA ALA A 70 -5.03 -5.24 -4.58
C ALA A 70 -6.32 -5.73 -3.94
N GLN A 71 -6.25 -6.77 -3.12
CA GLN A 71 -7.43 -7.26 -2.43
C GLN A 71 -8.00 -6.21 -1.49
N TRP A 72 -7.14 -5.52 -0.75
CA TRP A 72 -7.61 -4.47 0.15
C TRP A 72 -8.24 -3.31 -0.63
N ALA A 73 -7.66 -2.97 -1.77
CA ALA A 73 -8.13 -1.80 -2.53
C ALA A 73 -9.51 -2.02 -3.14
N VAL A 74 -9.78 -3.23 -3.64
CA VAL A 74 -11.02 -3.47 -4.38
C VAL A 74 -12.16 -3.99 -3.51
N ASP A 75 -11.89 -4.38 -2.27
CA ASP A 75 -12.93 -4.92 -1.40
C ASP A 75 -13.80 -3.79 -0.89
N PRO A 76 -15.10 -3.75 -1.28
CA PRO A 76 -15.97 -2.67 -0.83
C PRO A 76 -16.20 -2.66 0.68
N GLY A 77 -15.96 -3.78 1.36
CA GLY A 77 -16.07 -3.82 2.80
C GLY A 77 -14.89 -3.22 3.54
N THR A 78 -13.81 -2.92 2.83
CA THR A 78 -12.62 -2.36 3.45
C THR A 78 -12.80 -0.85 3.67
N LYS A 79 -12.31 -0.36 4.81
CA LYS A 79 -12.44 1.07 5.11
C LYS A 79 -11.65 1.91 4.12
N VAL A 80 -12.15 3.12 3.89
CA VAL A 80 -11.57 4.01 2.89
C VAL A 80 -10.09 4.27 3.15
N ALA A 81 -9.70 4.49 4.41
CA ALA A 81 -8.30 4.76 4.70
C ALA A 81 -7.40 3.60 4.32
N VAL A 82 -7.86 2.36 4.54
CA VAL A 82 -7.09 1.18 4.14
C VAL A 82 -6.99 1.10 2.63
N ARG A 83 -8.10 1.36 1.93
CA ARG A 83 -8.09 1.31 0.48
C ARG A 83 -7.12 2.34 -0.12
N ILE A 84 -7.10 3.54 0.46
CA ILE A 84 -6.18 4.58 -0.01
C ILE A 84 -4.72 4.12 0.13
N TRP A 85 -4.35 3.61 1.30
CA TRP A 85 -2.97 3.16 1.48
C TRP A 85 -2.64 1.96 0.60
N ALA A 86 -3.62 1.08 0.36
CA ALA A 86 -3.40 -0.05 -0.53
C ALA A 86 -3.07 0.42 -1.95
N VAL A 87 -3.77 1.45 -2.44
CA VAL A 87 -3.47 1.97 -3.77
C VAL A 87 -2.11 2.65 -3.79
N GLU A 88 -1.73 3.32 -2.70
CA GLU A 88 -0.39 3.90 -2.63
C GLU A 88 0.68 2.82 -2.68
N VAL A 89 0.45 1.69 -2.02
CA VAL A 89 1.37 0.55 -2.12
C VAL A 89 1.46 0.07 -3.57
N LEU A 90 0.32 -0.11 -4.22
CA LEU A 90 0.30 -0.58 -5.61
C LEU A 90 0.99 0.40 -6.54
N LYS A 91 0.90 1.69 -6.25
CA LYS A 91 1.60 2.68 -7.06
C LYS A 91 3.09 2.39 -7.10
N HIS A 92 3.67 2.01 -5.98
CA HIS A 92 5.09 1.68 -5.92
C HIS A 92 5.41 0.36 -6.62
N CYS A 93 4.42 -0.50 -6.81
CA CYS A 93 4.64 -1.79 -7.45
C CYS A 93 4.56 -1.73 -8.97
N ARG A 94 4.07 -0.64 -9.54
CA ARG A 94 3.80 -0.57 -10.98
C ARG A 94 4.99 -0.90 -11.85
N GLU A 95 6.18 -0.51 -11.43
CA GLU A 95 7.35 -0.65 -12.28
C GLU A 95 7.98 -2.02 -12.21
N ARG A 96 7.59 -2.83 -11.24
CA ARG A 96 8.21 -4.13 -11.04
C ARG A 96 7.25 -5.30 -11.15
N VAL A 97 5.97 -5.06 -11.00
CA VAL A 97 4.96 -6.10 -11.07
C VAL A 97 4.09 -5.78 -12.28
N GLY A 98 4.28 -6.54 -13.36
CA GLY A 98 3.68 -6.20 -14.65
C GLY A 98 2.17 -6.06 -14.63
N TRP A 99 1.47 -6.97 -13.94
CA TRP A 99 0.03 -6.91 -13.93
C TRP A 99 -0.50 -5.65 -13.22
N VAL A 100 0.29 -5.10 -12.28
CA VAL A 100 -0.13 -3.85 -11.62
C VAL A 100 -0.11 -2.71 -12.62
N ALA A 101 0.93 -2.65 -13.45
CA ALA A 101 1.00 -1.60 -14.48
C ALA A 101 -0.18 -1.71 -15.44
N GLU A 102 -0.53 -2.94 -15.82
CA GLU A 102 -1.63 -3.16 -16.76
C GLU A 102 -2.98 -2.81 -16.15
N ALA A 103 -3.16 -3.07 -14.87
CA ALA A 103 -4.43 -2.86 -14.20
C ALA A 103 -4.58 -1.47 -13.61
N TRP A 104 -3.53 -0.66 -13.65
CA TRP A 104 -3.51 0.59 -12.89
C TRP A 104 -4.64 1.54 -13.25
N ASP A 105 -4.88 1.77 -14.53
CA ASP A 105 -5.91 2.70 -14.94
C ASP A 105 -7.30 2.22 -14.52
N ASP A 106 -7.56 0.92 -14.66
CA ASP A 106 -8.82 0.35 -14.21
C ASP A 106 -8.99 0.45 -12.70
N LEU A 107 -7.90 0.26 -11.98
CA LEU A 107 -7.94 0.37 -10.53
C LEU A 107 -8.31 1.79 -10.09
N VAL A 108 -7.65 2.79 -10.68
CA VAL A 108 -7.92 4.18 -10.34
C VAL A 108 -9.36 4.54 -10.71
N GLU A 109 -9.83 4.04 -11.85
CA GLU A 109 -11.21 4.28 -12.24
C GLU A 109 -12.20 3.66 -11.26
N THR A 110 -11.89 2.44 -10.79
CA THR A 110 -12.72 1.80 -9.77
C THR A 110 -12.76 2.64 -8.51
N MET A 111 -11.62 3.19 -8.09
CA MET A 111 -11.59 4.05 -6.91
C MET A 111 -12.37 5.34 -7.11
N ALA A 112 -12.49 5.80 -8.35
CA ALA A 112 -13.22 7.02 -8.63
C ALA A 112 -14.72 6.87 -8.43
N HIS A 113 -15.25 5.65 -8.54
CA HIS A 113 -16.66 5.41 -8.32
C HIS A 113 -16.98 5.60 -6.84
N GLY A 114 -17.88 6.54 -6.52
CA GLY A 114 -18.22 6.83 -5.14
C GLY A 114 -17.07 7.42 -4.34
N ALA A 115 -16.18 8.14 -5.01
CA ALA A 115 -14.99 8.64 -4.36
C ALA A 115 -15.34 9.63 -3.26
N THR A 116 -14.62 9.51 -2.15
CA THR A 116 -14.66 10.48 -1.06
C THR A 116 -13.73 11.63 -1.38
N PRO A 117 -13.80 12.75 -0.63
CA PRO A 117 -12.83 13.83 -0.84
C PRO A 117 -11.38 13.39 -0.71
N GLY A 118 -11.11 12.44 0.19
CA GLY A 118 -9.74 11.93 0.33
C GLY A 118 -9.27 11.18 -0.90
N ILE A 119 -10.14 10.36 -1.48
CA ILE A 119 -9.80 9.64 -2.70
C ILE A 119 -9.62 10.63 -3.85
N GLU A 120 -10.51 11.61 -3.97
CA GLU A 120 -10.39 12.60 -5.03
C GLU A 120 -9.07 13.36 -4.95
N CYS A 121 -8.65 13.68 -3.73
CA CYS A 121 -7.39 14.36 -3.53
C CYS A 121 -6.23 13.52 -4.03
N ARG A 122 -6.23 12.23 -3.70
CA ARG A 122 -5.17 11.32 -4.15
C ARG A 122 -5.16 11.17 -5.66
N MET A 123 -6.35 11.09 -6.26
CA MET A 123 -6.43 10.98 -7.70
C MET A 123 -5.79 12.16 -8.40
N ARG A 124 -6.01 13.36 -7.87
CA ARG A 124 -5.42 14.55 -8.46
C ARG A 124 -3.93 14.62 -8.26
N LYS A 125 -3.45 14.23 -7.08
CA LYS A 125 -2.07 14.52 -6.69
C LYS A 125 -1.14 13.34 -6.84
N SER A 126 -1.65 12.12 -6.71
CA SER A 126 -0.80 10.96 -6.57
C SER A 126 -1.08 9.88 -7.59
N TRP A 127 -2.34 9.61 -7.90
CA TRP A 127 -2.71 8.45 -8.72
C TRP A 127 -2.94 8.84 -10.16
N LYS A 128 -1.89 9.18 -10.85
CA LYS A 128 -2.01 9.55 -12.25
C LYS A 128 -1.88 8.32 -13.13
N PRO A 129 -2.43 8.37 -14.34
CA PRO A 129 -2.23 7.27 -15.29
C PRO A 129 -0.76 6.98 -15.49
N GLY A 130 -0.45 5.70 -15.71
CA GLY A 130 0.92 5.27 -15.75
C GLY A 130 1.76 5.95 -16.82
N ARG A 131 1.14 6.35 -17.93
CA ARG A 131 1.86 6.93 -19.04
C ARG A 131 1.67 8.43 -19.19
N SER A 132 0.87 9.04 -18.32
CA SER A 132 0.54 10.45 -18.50
C SER A 132 1.73 11.35 -18.34
N ASP A 133 2.70 10.92 -17.60
CA ASP A 133 3.88 11.71 -17.33
C ASP A 133 4.76 11.86 -18.57
N LYS A 134 4.49 11.07 -19.57
CA LYS A 134 5.27 11.14 -20.81
C LYS A 134 4.83 12.25 -21.73
N ALA A 135 3.66 12.73 -21.51
CA ALA A 135 3.09 13.73 -22.40
C ALA A 135 3.90 15.02 -22.47
#